data_c07d943ec4e1525cc07c858c777fa236
#
_entry.id   c07d943ec4e1525cc07c858c777fa236
#
_cell.length_a   1.000
_cell.length_b   1.000
_cell.length_c   1.000
_cell.angle_alpha   90.00
_cell.angle_beta   90.00
_cell.angle_gamma   90.00
#
_symmetry.space_group_name_H-M   'P 1'
#
loop_
_entity.id
_entity.type
_entity.pdbx_description
1 polymer ?
#
loop_
_entity_poly.entity_id
_entity_poly.type
_entity_poly.pdbx_seq_one_letter_code
_entity_poly.pdbx_strand_id
1 'polypeptide(L)'
;MLPVRIYMQYINKLPPHRQSLSEKILQTALCAFKSQGIRAVKMDDIAKRLSISKRTLYEVFSNKEDLLFEVVKREKQQTRDFMIDLAAHNSNVMEQIIAFYKIMAEELRTTNAAFYEDIHRYPRIIRFLKSQHENSA
;
A
#
# COMPACT_ATOMS: atom_id res chain seq x y z
N MET A 1 7.35 0.78 -4.23
CA MET A 1 5.88 0.81 -4.01
C MET A 1 5.16 0.84 -5.35
N LEU A 2 4.08 0.08 -5.48
CA LEU A 2 3.26 0.12 -6.70
C LEU A 2 2.37 1.36 -6.71
N PRO A 3 2.18 2.04 -7.87
CA PRO A 3 1.16 3.06 -8.00
C PRO A 3 -0.21 2.51 -7.62
N VAL A 4 -1.01 3.32 -6.94
CA VAL A 4 -2.38 2.95 -6.54
C VAL A 4 -3.18 2.37 -7.72
N ARG A 5 -2.98 2.93 -8.90
CA ARG A 5 -3.65 2.48 -10.13
C ARG A 5 -3.29 1.03 -10.50
N ILE A 6 -2.01 0.66 -10.44
CA ILE A 6 -1.55 -0.70 -10.73
C ILE A 6 -2.00 -1.65 -9.64
N TYR A 7 -1.92 -1.21 -8.39
CA TYR A 7 -2.43 -1.94 -7.24
C TYR A 7 -3.92 -2.26 -7.41
N MET A 8 -4.71 -1.26 -7.77
CA MET A 8 -6.15 -1.43 -8.02
C MET A 8 -6.44 -2.39 -9.18
N GLN A 9 -5.65 -2.33 -10.25
CA GLN A 9 -5.79 -3.28 -11.36
C GLN A 9 -5.46 -4.71 -10.93
N TYR A 10 -4.47 -4.87 -10.07
CA TYR A 10 -4.06 -6.19 -9.57
C TYR A 10 -5.15 -6.79 -8.67
N ILE A 11 -5.74 -5.99 -7.79
CA ILE A 11 -6.79 -6.43 -6.88
C ILE A 11 -8.11 -6.68 -7.60
N ASN A 12 -8.44 -5.86 -8.60
CA ASN A 12 -9.66 -6.07 -9.39
C ASN A 12 -9.62 -7.36 -10.23
N LYS A 13 -8.46 -7.96 -10.41
CA LYS A 13 -8.33 -9.29 -11.02
C LYS A 13 -8.61 -10.44 -10.06
N LEU A 14 -8.65 -10.17 -8.74
CA LEU A 14 -9.02 -11.18 -7.77
C LEU A 14 -10.54 -11.37 -7.77
N PRO A 15 -11.02 -12.64 -7.76
CA PRO A 15 -12.45 -12.89 -7.71
C PRO A 15 -13.08 -12.22 -6.48
N PRO A 16 -14.25 -11.58 -6.62
CA PRO A 16 -14.89 -10.82 -5.53
C PRO A 16 -15.10 -11.61 -4.24
N HIS A 17 -15.32 -12.91 -4.35
CA HIS A 17 -15.54 -13.80 -3.21
C HIS A 17 -14.28 -14.11 -2.39
N ARG A 18 -13.09 -13.73 -2.87
CA ARG A 18 -11.82 -13.87 -2.14
C ARG A 18 -11.36 -12.60 -1.43
N GLN A 19 -12.07 -11.51 -1.59
CA GLN A 19 -11.77 -10.28 -0.87
C GLN A 19 -12.37 -10.34 0.54
N SER A 20 -11.55 -10.68 1.52
CA SER A 20 -11.92 -10.58 2.93
C SER A 20 -12.18 -9.13 3.34
N LEU A 21 -12.90 -8.91 4.43
CA LEU A 21 -13.08 -7.58 5.01
C LEU A 21 -11.74 -6.90 5.30
N SER A 22 -10.78 -7.64 5.83
CA SER A 22 -9.42 -7.17 6.08
C SER A 22 -8.77 -6.59 4.82
N GLU A 23 -8.88 -7.29 3.69
CA GLU A 23 -8.36 -6.85 2.40
C GLU A 23 -9.01 -5.53 1.95
N LYS A 24 -10.32 -5.44 2.06
CA LYS A 24 -11.07 -4.22 1.71
C LYS A 24 -10.67 -3.04 2.56
N ILE A 25 -10.45 -3.25 3.85
CA ILE A 25 -9.98 -2.22 4.78
C ILE A 25 -8.58 -1.73 4.36
N LEU A 26 -7.65 -2.65 4.12
CA LEU A 26 -6.28 -2.30 3.72
C LEU A 26 -6.25 -1.51 2.41
N GLN A 27 -7.03 -1.93 1.43
CA GLN A 27 -7.13 -1.24 0.14
C GLN A 27 -7.70 0.17 0.27
N THR A 28 -8.79 0.31 1.01
CA THR A 28 -9.43 1.61 1.24
C THR A 28 -8.51 2.55 2.01
N ALA A 29 -7.84 2.05 3.04
CA ALA A 29 -6.87 2.81 3.82
C ALA A 29 -5.68 3.26 2.97
N LEU A 30 -5.12 2.39 2.14
CA LEU A 30 -4.03 2.74 1.24
C LEU A 30 -4.41 3.90 0.31
N CYS A 31 -5.55 3.80 -0.35
CA CYS A 31 -6.04 4.85 -1.24
C CYS A 31 -6.24 6.17 -0.51
N ALA A 32 -6.84 6.14 0.68
CA ALA A 32 -7.08 7.32 1.48
C ALA A 32 -5.77 7.98 1.96
N PHE A 33 -4.83 7.19 2.48
CA PHE A 33 -3.54 7.69 2.95
C PHE A 33 -2.72 8.31 1.83
N LYS A 34 -2.68 7.70 0.67
CA LYS A 34 -1.94 8.21 -0.48
C LYS A 34 -2.56 9.45 -1.10
N SER A 35 -3.88 9.56 -1.08
CA SER A 35 -4.57 10.72 -1.67
C SER A 35 -4.61 11.94 -0.75
N GLN A 36 -4.67 11.75 0.56
CA GLN A 36 -4.88 12.82 1.53
C GLN A 36 -3.74 13.01 2.54
N GLY A 37 -2.79 12.07 2.60
CA GLY A 37 -1.83 11.97 3.68
C GLY A 37 -2.37 11.17 4.86
N ILE A 38 -1.48 10.67 5.71
CA ILE A 38 -1.84 9.77 6.81
C ILE A 38 -2.57 10.54 7.92
N ARG A 39 -2.06 11.70 8.26
CA ARG A 39 -2.60 12.52 9.37
C ARG A 39 -4.05 12.94 9.14
N ALA A 40 -4.40 13.28 7.90
CA ALA A 40 -5.73 13.78 7.54
C ALA A 40 -6.81 12.70 7.58
N VAL A 41 -6.44 11.42 7.46
CA VAL A 41 -7.38 10.29 7.43
C VAL A 41 -7.60 9.76 8.83
N LYS A 42 -8.88 9.68 9.23
CA LYS A 42 -9.30 9.10 10.51
C LYS A 42 -9.86 7.70 10.30
N MET A 43 -9.83 6.88 11.34
CA MET A 43 -10.46 5.54 11.33
C MET A 43 -11.94 5.63 10.95
N ASP A 44 -12.65 6.67 11.43
CA ASP A 44 -14.04 6.93 11.06
C ASP A 44 -14.25 7.11 9.56
N ASP A 45 -13.34 7.78 8.90
CA ASP A 45 -13.42 8.04 7.46
C ASP A 45 -13.34 6.72 6.67
N ILE A 46 -12.48 5.82 7.12
CA ILE A 46 -12.32 4.48 6.52
C ILE A 46 -13.57 3.64 6.73
N ALA A 47 -14.11 3.63 7.95
CA ALA A 47 -15.34 2.90 8.26
C ALA A 47 -16.52 3.40 7.41
N LYS A 48 -16.67 4.71 7.26
CA LYS A 48 -17.72 5.32 6.43
C LYS A 48 -17.60 4.93 4.95
N ARG A 49 -16.39 4.97 4.41
CA ARG A 49 -16.15 4.59 3.01
C ARG A 49 -16.51 3.14 2.72
N LEU A 50 -16.34 2.27 3.71
CA LEU A 50 -16.65 0.84 3.61
C LEU A 50 -18.08 0.50 4.03
N SER A 51 -18.85 1.48 4.52
CA SER A 51 -20.19 1.27 5.06
C SER A 51 -20.21 0.23 6.19
N ILE A 52 -19.18 0.24 7.02
CA ILE A 52 -19.08 -0.60 8.22
C ILE A 52 -19.11 0.27 9.48
N SER A 53 -19.45 -0.34 10.62
CA SER A 53 -19.38 0.35 11.91
C SER A 53 -17.93 0.56 12.35
N LYS A 54 -17.69 1.60 13.15
CA LYS A 54 -16.42 1.79 13.85
C LYS A 54 -16.00 0.53 14.60
N ARG A 55 -16.92 -0.07 15.31
CA ARG A 55 -16.68 -1.28 16.10
C ARG A 55 -16.11 -2.40 15.23
N THR A 56 -16.73 -2.65 14.09
CA THR A 56 -16.25 -3.65 13.13
C THR A 56 -14.84 -3.37 12.66
N LEU A 57 -14.54 -2.11 12.33
CA LEU A 57 -13.18 -1.71 11.93
C LEU A 57 -12.16 -1.96 13.05
N TYR A 58 -12.47 -1.54 14.29
CA TYR A 58 -11.57 -1.72 15.44
C TYR A 58 -11.43 -3.17 15.88
N GLU A 59 -12.37 -4.04 15.56
CA GLU A 59 -12.23 -5.48 15.76
C GLU A 59 -11.16 -6.10 14.84
N VAL A 60 -10.97 -5.53 13.64
CA VAL A 60 -9.98 -6.02 12.67
C VAL A 60 -8.61 -5.36 12.90
N PHE A 61 -8.58 -4.05 13.14
CA PHE A 61 -7.36 -3.28 13.40
C PHE A 61 -7.54 -2.43 14.64
N SER A 62 -6.72 -2.66 15.66
CA SER A 62 -6.86 -2.05 16.98
C SER A 62 -6.70 -0.52 16.98
N ASN A 63 -5.89 0.02 16.06
CA ASN A 63 -5.64 1.45 15.93
C ASN A 63 -5.12 1.78 14.54
N LYS A 64 -4.98 3.08 14.27
CA LYS A 64 -4.53 3.59 12.97
C LYS A 64 -3.09 3.18 12.65
N GLU A 65 -2.20 3.15 13.63
CA GLU A 65 -0.81 2.75 13.43
C GLU A 65 -0.69 1.29 13.00
N ASP A 66 -1.45 0.39 13.64
CA ASP A 66 -1.48 -1.02 13.26
C ASP A 66 -2.04 -1.19 11.85
N LEU A 67 -3.09 -0.45 11.51
CA LEU A 67 -3.63 -0.43 10.15
C LEU A 67 -2.58 0.06 9.14
N LEU A 68 -1.92 1.16 9.43
CA LEU A 68 -0.87 1.72 8.57
C LEU A 68 0.30 0.74 8.39
N PHE A 69 0.70 0.07 9.46
CA PHE A 69 1.77 -0.95 9.41
C PHE A 69 1.41 -2.09 8.45
N GLU A 70 0.20 -2.62 8.56
CA GLU A 70 -0.26 -3.70 7.68
C GLU A 70 -0.44 -3.22 6.23
N VAL A 71 -0.88 -1.99 6.01
CA VAL A 71 -0.97 -1.37 4.67
C VAL A 71 0.41 -1.31 4.03
N VAL A 72 1.41 -0.79 4.73
CA VAL A 72 2.79 -0.65 4.23
C VAL A 72 3.42 -2.03 3.98
N LYS A 73 3.26 -2.95 4.92
CA LYS A 73 3.77 -4.32 4.80
C LYS A 73 3.22 -5.02 3.56
N ARG A 74 1.92 -4.91 3.34
CA ARG A 74 1.27 -5.50 2.19
C ARG A 74 1.71 -4.87 0.88
N GLU A 75 1.83 -3.56 0.86
CA GLU A 75 2.29 -2.85 -0.33
C GLU A 75 3.72 -3.24 -0.71
N LYS A 76 4.61 -3.40 0.28
CA LYS A 76 5.96 -3.90 0.04
C LYS A 76 5.97 -5.33 -0.50
N GLN A 77 5.12 -6.19 0.02
CA GLN A 77 4.99 -7.56 -0.48
C GLN A 77 4.51 -7.58 -1.94
N GLN A 78 3.54 -6.78 -2.27
CA GLN A 78 3.00 -6.70 -3.64
C GLN A 78 4.00 -6.11 -4.62
N THR A 79 4.77 -5.12 -4.21
CA THR A 79 5.87 -4.58 -5.02
C THR A 79 6.91 -5.66 -5.33
N ARG A 80 7.26 -6.44 -4.31
CA ARG A 80 8.20 -7.56 -4.45
C ARG A 80 7.68 -8.62 -5.40
N ASP A 81 6.42 -9.03 -5.25
CA ASP A 81 5.77 -10.02 -6.11
C ASP A 81 5.70 -9.52 -7.56
N PHE A 82 5.38 -8.25 -7.76
CA PHE A 82 5.37 -7.63 -9.06
C PHE A 82 6.77 -7.63 -9.71
N MET A 83 7.81 -7.30 -8.96
CA MET A 83 9.18 -7.30 -9.48
C MET A 83 9.65 -8.73 -9.85
N ILE A 84 9.29 -9.73 -9.06
CA ILE A 84 9.58 -11.13 -9.36
C ILE A 84 8.86 -11.55 -10.65
N ASP A 85 7.59 -11.21 -10.78
CA ASP A 85 6.78 -11.52 -11.96
C ASP A 85 7.33 -10.83 -13.22
N LEU A 86 7.70 -9.57 -13.11
CA LEU A 86 8.32 -8.80 -14.19
C LEU A 86 9.63 -9.44 -14.65
N ALA A 87 10.48 -9.89 -13.72
CA ALA A 87 11.74 -10.55 -14.01
C ALA A 87 11.52 -11.92 -14.68
N ALA A 88 10.47 -12.65 -14.30
CA ALA A 88 10.15 -13.96 -14.86
C ALA A 88 9.63 -13.87 -16.31
N HIS A 89 8.93 -12.79 -16.66
CA HIS A 89 8.31 -12.61 -17.99
C HIS A 89 9.15 -11.77 -18.95
N ASN A 90 10.22 -11.16 -18.49
CA ASN A 90 11.03 -10.23 -19.27
C ASN A 90 12.51 -10.60 -19.14
N SER A 91 13.09 -11.12 -20.21
CA SER A 91 14.51 -11.51 -20.25
C SER A 91 15.46 -10.31 -20.41
N ASN A 92 14.95 -9.14 -20.81
CA ASN A 92 15.75 -7.95 -21.04
C ASN A 92 15.82 -7.09 -19.76
N VAL A 93 17.01 -7.03 -19.17
CA VAL A 93 17.27 -6.28 -17.93
C VAL A 93 16.97 -4.78 -18.10
N MET A 94 17.28 -4.21 -19.28
CA MET A 94 17.02 -2.78 -19.56
C MET A 94 15.51 -2.49 -19.55
N GLU A 95 14.69 -3.35 -20.12
CA GLU A 95 13.23 -3.20 -20.09
C GLU A 95 12.68 -3.30 -18.67
N GLN A 96 13.22 -4.18 -17.86
CA GLN A 96 12.85 -4.30 -16.43
C GLN A 96 13.16 -3.02 -15.66
N ILE A 97 14.35 -2.43 -15.88
CA ILE A 97 14.77 -1.18 -15.24
C ILE A 97 13.86 -0.03 -15.68
N ILE A 98 13.58 0.10 -16.97
CA ILE A 98 12.69 1.13 -17.50
C ILE A 98 11.28 1.00 -16.92
N ALA A 99 10.74 -0.20 -16.88
CA ALA A 99 9.41 -0.47 -16.30
C ALA A 99 9.37 -0.09 -14.81
N PHE A 100 10.40 -0.43 -14.05
CA PHE A 100 10.52 -0.06 -12.64
C PHE A 100 10.53 1.47 -12.45
N TYR A 101 11.35 2.19 -13.20
CA TYR A 101 11.42 3.65 -13.10
C TYR A 101 10.11 4.33 -13.51
N LYS A 102 9.43 3.84 -14.53
CA LYS A 102 8.11 4.37 -14.92
C LYS A 102 7.08 4.21 -13.79
N ILE A 103 7.07 3.07 -13.13
CA ILE A 103 6.18 2.77 -12.00
C ILE A 103 6.50 3.69 -10.82
N MET A 104 7.77 3.85 -10.48
CA MET A 104 8.20 4.73 -9.40
C MET A 104 7.85 6.20 -9.67
N ALA A 105 8.07 6.66 -10.90
CA ALA A 105 7.73 8.03 -11.31
C ALA A 105 6.22 8.29 -11.21
N GLU A 106 5.40 7.36 -11.66
CA GLU A 106 3.95 7.46 -11.57
C GLU A 106 3.46 7.48 -10.12
N GLU A 107 4.08 6.68 -9.26
CA GLU A 107 3.75 6.69 -7.83
C GLU A 107 4.06 8.05 -7.20
N LEU A 108 5.24 8.59 -7.44
CA LEU A 108 5.61 9.93 -6.93
C LEU A 108 4.67 11.01 -7.45
N ARG A 109 4.24 10.91 -8.70
CA ARG A 109 3.34 11.87 -9.32
C ARG A 109 1.93 11.83 -8.72
N THR A 110 1.45 10.64 -8.36
CA THR A 110 0.05 10.43 -7.93
C THR A 110 -0.14 10.41 -6.43
N THR A 111 0.93 10.28 -5.65
CA THR A 111 0.86 10.24 -4.19
C THR A 111 1.00 11.65 -3.60
N ASN A 112 0.10 11.99 -2.68
CA ASN A 112 0.18 13.25 -1.97
C ASN A 112 1.48 13.33 -1.15
N ALA A 113 2.22 14.42 -1.25
CA ALA A 113 3.47 14.64 -0.52
C ALA A 113 3.30 14.49 1.00
N ALA A 114 2.14 14.82 1.53
CA ALA A 114 1.83 14.67 2.96
C ALA A 114 1.95 13.22 3.45
N PHE A 115 1.72 12.23 2.57
CA PHE A 115 1.94 10.82 2.92
C PHE A 115 3.39 10.56 3.33
N TYR A 116 4.35 11.04 2.55
CA TYR A 116 5.77 10.86 2.81
C TYR A 116 6.23 11.64 4.04
N GLU A 117 5.70 12.83 4.24
CA GLU A 117 5.99 13.64 5.45
C GLU A 117 5.44 12.99 6.71
N ASP A 118 4.20 12.53 6.66
CA ASP A 118 3.51 11.96 7.81
C ASP A 118 4.10 10.62 8.25
N ILE A 119 4.61 9.81 7.32
CA ILE A 119 5.17 8.48 7.63
C ILE A 119 6.35 8.55 8.59
N HIS A 120 7.10 9.65 8.58
CA HIS A 120 8.21 9.88 9.50
C HIS A 120 7.78 10.00 10.97
N ARG A 121 6.52 10.24 11.23
CA ARG A 121 5.94 10.27 12.59
C ARG A 121 5.73 8.90 13.21
N TYR A 122 5.97 7.83 12.44
CA TYR A 122 5.77 6.45 12.86
C TYR A 122 7.08 5.68 12.85
N PRO A 123 7.86 5.73 13.96
CA PRO A 123 9.18 5.08 14.01
C PRO A 123 9.15 3.58 13.72
N ARG A 124 8.09 2.89 14.14
CA ARG A 124 7.90 1.45 13.87
C ARG A 124 7.89 1.16 12.37
N ILE A 125 7.20 1.99 11.61
CA ILE A 125 7.09 1.84 10.15
C ILE A 125 8.41 2.17 9.48
N ILE A 126 9.08 3.22 9.91
CA ILE A 126 10.39 3.59 9.39
C ILE A 126 11.41 2.46 9.63
N ARG A 127 11.41 1.85 10.82
CA ARG A 127 12.27 0.68 11.11
C ARG A 127 11.97 -0.49 10.17
N PHE A 128 10.70 -0.77 9.95
CA PHE A 128 10.28 -1.82 9.01
C PHE A 128 10.78 -1.55 7.60
N LEU A 129 10.61 -0.33 7.09
CA LEU A 129 11.05 0.07 5.76
C LEU A 129 12.56 -0.04 5.59
N LYS A 130 13.34 0.35 6.60
CA LYS A 130 14.80 0.19 6.60
C LYS A 130 15.23 -1.28 6.57
N SER A 131 14.56 -2.13 7.34
CA SER A 131 14.86 -3.57 7.37
C SER A 131 14.64 -4.24 6.03
N GLN A 132 13.68 -3.78 5.24
CA GLN A 132 13.43 -4.30 3.90
C GLN A 132 14.57 -3.98 2.92
N HIS A 133 15.20 -2.83 3.06
CA HIS A 133 16.37 -2.47 2.24
C HIS A 133 17.61 -3.31 2.58
N GLU A 134 17.85 -3.58 3.84
CA GLU A 134 18.97 -4.40 4.29
C GLU A 134 18.86 -5.85 3.83
N ASN A 135 17.66 -6.40 3.79
CA ASN A 135 17.40 -7.76 3.33
C ASN A 135 17.40 -7.92 1.79
N SER A 136 17.43 -6.82 1.05
CA SER A 136 17.43 -6.82 -0.42
C SER A 136 18.84 -6.69 -1.01
N ALA A 137 19.82 -6.50 -0.17
CA ALA A 137 21.24 -6.46 -0.57
C ALA A 137 21.88 -7.90 -0.45
#